data_8f1e649e314b443dd7e068252911f566
#
_entry.id   8f1e649e314b443dd7e068252911f566
#
_cell.length_a   1.000
_cell.length_b   1.000
_cell.length_c   1.000
_cell.angle_alpha   90.00
_cell.angle_beta   90.00
_cell.angle_gamma   90.00
#
_symmetry.space_group_name_H-M   'P 1'
#
loop_
_entity.id
_entity.type
_entity.pdbx_description
1 polymer ?
#
loop_
_entity_poly.entity_id
_entity_poly.type
_entity_poly.pdbx_seq_one_letter_code
_entity_poly.pdbx_strand_id
1 'polypeptide(L)'
;MRTDILPLCDLHFRAMEPMLAPYNADYSIEFFRCTDKLCHRCFGERVGYTTPSRGNAPLILSNQPSCDRHGRPMFIISLDRQRNHVTYACPEPDCSERLVRT
;
A
#
# COMPACT_ATOMS: atom_id res chain seq x y z
N MET A 1 -3.26 8.68 6.89
CA MET A 1 -2.81 7.28 6.97
C MET A 1 -1.82 7.12 8.10
N ARG A 2 -1.72 5.94 8.70
CA ARG A 2 -0.79 5.70 9.81
C ARG A 2 0.66 5.90 9.39
N THR A 3 1.51 6.36 10.34
CA THR A 3 2.91 6.65 10.07
C THR A 3 3.88 5.75 10.87
N ASP A 4 3.34 4.86 11.70
CA ASP A 4 4.12 3.97 12.55
C ASP A 4 4.61 2.70 11.84
N ILE A 5 3.99 2.35 10.71
CA ILE A 5 4.33 1.18 9.91
C ILE A 5 4.40 1.61 8.44
N LEU A 6 5.48 1.26 7.76
CA LEU A 6 5.62 1.51 6.33
C LEU A 6 5.12 0.29 5.54
N PRO A 7 4.33 0.51 4.48
CA PRO A 7 3.94 -0.60 3.61
C PRO A 7 5.14 -1.17 2.86
N LEU A 8 5.06 -2.46 2.54
CA LEU A 8 6.00 -3.09 1.61
C LEU A 8 5.36 -3.16 0.23
N CYS A 9 6.20 -2.99 -0.80
CA CYS A 9 5.75 -3.17 -2.18
C CYS A 9 5.31 -4.63 -2.39
N ASP A 10 4.14 -4.82 -3.01
CA ASP A 10 3.61 -6.17 -3.25
C ASP A 10 4.34 -6.92 -4.38
N LEU A 11 5.20 -6.24 -5.12
CA LEU A 11 6.01 -6.86 -6.17
C LEU A 11 7.43 -7.20 -5.71
N HIS A 12 8.04 -6.34 -4.89
CA HIS A 12 9.45 -6.49 -4.49
C HIS A 12 9.62 -6.71 -2.99
N PHE A 13 8.57 -6.55 -2.19
CA PHE A 13 8.61 -6.68 -0.71
C PHE A 13 9.66 -5.78 -0.06
N ARG A 14 9.88 -4.62 -0.64
CA ARG A 14 10.76 -3.58 -0.11
C ARG A 14 9.92 -2.49 0.55
N ALA A 15 10.46 -1.86 1.60
CA ALA A 15 9.77 -0.76 2.25
C ALA A 15 9.52 0.36 1.25
N MET A 16 8.28 0.86 1.25
CA MET A 16 7.88 1.97 0.40
C MET A 16 8.14 3.29 1.12
N GLU A 17 8.33 4.36 0.36
CA GLU A 17 8.54 5.69 0.92
C GLU A 17 7.29 6.55 0.79
N PRO A 18 7.01 7.41 1.80
CA PRO A 18 5.87 8.31 1.71
C PRO A 18 6.11 9.42 0.69
N MET A 19 5.07 9.74 -0.07
CA MET A 19 5.07 10.78 -1.09
C MET A 19 3.85 11.64 -0.96
N LEU A 20 3.97 12.91 -1.35
CA LEU A 20 2.85 13.82 -1.49
C LEU A 20 2.76 14.24 -2.94
N ALA A 21 1.58 14.09 -3.54
CA ALA A 21 1.33 14.56 -4.88
C ALA A 21 0.28 15.68 -4.84
N PRO A 22 0.52 16.82 -5.48
CA PRO A 22 -0.48 17.88 -5.53
C PRO A 22 -1.69 17.41 -6.33
N TYR A 23 -2.86 17.59 -5.75
CA TYR A 23 -4.13 17.29 -6.42
C TYR A 23 -4.72 18.54 -7.06
N ASN A 24 -4.68 19.64 -6.32
CA ASN A 24 -5.05 20.98 -6.82
C ASN A 24 -4.31 22.02 -5.96
N ALA A 25 -4.62 23.29 -6.12
CA ALA A 25 -3.93 24.38 -5.44
C ALA A 25 -4.00 24.30 -3.91
N ASP A 26 -5.07 23.69 -3.36
CA ASP A 26 -5.32 23.65 -1.92
C ASP A 26 -5.23 22.25 -1.32
N TYR A 27 -4.86 21.24 -2.12
CA TYR A 27 -5.04 19.85 -1.70
C TYR A 27 -3.94 18.95 -2.24
N SER A 28 -3.38 18.13 -1.37
CA SER A 28 -2.37 17.13 -1.73
C SER A 28 -2.84 15.73 -1.33
N ILE A 29 -2.44 14.74 -2.12
CA ILE A 29 -2.74 13.34 -1.84
C ILE A 29 -1.50 12.68 -1.29
N GLU A 30 -1.62 12.00 -0.14
CA GLU A 30 -0.56 11.21 0.46
C GLU A 30 -0.63 9.78 -0.07
N PHE A 31 0.53 9.25 -0.48
CA PHE A 31 0.64 7.88 -0.95
C PHE A 31 2.05 7.35 -0.69
N PHE A 32 2.25 6.05 -0.90
CA PHE A 32 3.56 5.42 -0.77
C PHE A 32 4.03 4.90 -2.11
N ARG A 33 5.34 4.93 -2.32
CA ARG A 33 5.97 4.50 -3.56
C ARG A 33 7.10 3.52 -3.27
N CYS A 34 7.24 2.49 -4.12
CA CYS A 34 8.36 1.55 -4.00
C CYS A 34 9.69 2.27 -4.17
N THR A 35 10.67 1.89 -3.36
CA THR A 35 12.01 2.50 -3.39
C THR A 35 12.90 1.96 -4.51
N ASP A 36 12.48 0.93 -5.21
CA ASP A 36 13.19 0.44 -6.39
C ASP A 36 13.02 1.43 -7.55
N LYS A 37 14.12 1.82 -8.18
CA LYS A 37 14.11 2.83 -9.24
C LYS A 37 13.29 2.44 -10.46
N LEU A 38 13.19 1.15 -10.73
CA LEU A 38 12.46 0.65 -11.89
C LEU A 38 11.02 0.25 -11.56
N CYS A 39 10.65 0.30 -10.28
CA CYS A 39 9.32 -0.04 -9.84
C CYS A 39 8.48 1.22 -9.71
N HIS A 40 7.30 1.22 -10.34
CA HIS A 40 6.35 2.33 -10.25
C HIS A 40 5.15 1.99 -9.40
N ARG A 41 5.27 0.94 -8.58
CA ARG A 41 4.18 0.50 -7.72
C ARG A 41 3.94 1.48 -6.58
N CYS A 42 2.68 1.82 -6.36
CA CYS A 42 2.25 2.75 -5.31
C CYS A 42 1.20 2.10 -4.42
N PHE A 43 1.05 2.62 -3.21
CA PHE A 43 -0.03 2.24 -2.31
C PHE A 43 -0.73 3.49 -1.81
N GLY A 44 -2.05 3.54 -1.98
CA GLY A 44 -2.90 4.60 -1.41
C GLY A 44 -3.94 3.99 -0.49
N GLU A 45 -4.30 4.71 0.57
CA GLU A 45 -5.23 4.19 1.59
C GLU A 45 -6.63 3.91 1.06
N ARG A 46 -7.00 4.48 -0.09
CA ARG A 46 -8.33 4.29 -0.68
C ARG A 46 -8.34 3.32 -1.85
N VAL A 47 -7.24 3.27 -2.60
CA VAL A 47 -7.18 2.47 -3.83
C VAL A 47 -6.31 1.23 -3.68
N GLY A 48 -5.49 1.16 -2.61
CA GLY A 48 -4.58 0.03 -2.40
C GLY A 48 -3.37 0.09 -3.30
N TYR A 49 -2.85 -1.09 -3.66
CA TYR A 49 -1.69 -1.21 -4.54
C TYR A 49 -2.09 -0.93 -5.98
N THR A 50 -1.42 0.03 -6.61
CA THR A 50 -1.67 0.40 -8.00
C THR A 50 -0.36 0.66 -8.72
N THR A 51 -0.38 0.55 -10.04
CA THR A 51 0.73 1.00 -10.88
C THR A 51 0.18 2.11 -11.78
N PRO A 52 0.49 3.38 -11.49
CA PRO A 52 0.03 4.48 -12.34
C PRO A 52 0.63 4.36 -13.74
N SER A 53 -0.18 4.59 -14.76
CA SER A 53 0.29 4.63 -16.13
C SER A 53 0.08 6.03 -16.70
N ARG A 54 0.97 6.41 -17.62
CA ARG A 54 0.98 7.74 -18.20
C ARG A 54 -0.34 8.03 -18.93
N GLY A 55 -1.04 9.09 -18.48
CA GLY A 55 -2.24 9.54 -19.15
C GLY A 55 -3.47 8.67 -18.98
N ASN A 56 -3.41 7.63 -18.14
CA ASN A 56 -4.53 6.73 -17.90
C ASN A 56 -4.80 6.59 -16.40
N ALA A 57 -5.97 6.04 -16.07
CA ALA A 57 -6.29 5.72 -14.70
C ALA A 57 -5.31 4.66 -14.16
N PRO A 58 -5.02 4.66 -12.84
CA PRO A 58 -4.15 3.64 -12.26
C PRO A 58 -4.69 2.24 -12.50
N LEU A 59 -3.79 1.32 -12.84
CA LEU A 59 -4.14 -0.08 -13.04
C LEU A 59 -4.12 -0.80 -11.71
N ILE A 60 -5.28 -1.29 -11.28
CA ILE A 60 -5.42 -2.04 -10.03
C ILE A 60 -5.22 -3.51 -10.35
N LEU A 61 -4.04 -4.04 -9.98
CA LEU A 61 -3.68 -5.43 -10.28
C LEU A 61 -3.67 -6.32 -9.04
N SER A 62 -3.85 -5.76 -7.86
CA SER A 62 -3.63 -6.49 -6.64
C SER A 62 -4.92 -7.04 -6.07
N ASN A 63 -4.84 -8.27 -5.52
CA ASN A 63 -5.90 -8.89 -4.76
C ASN A 63 -5.72 -8.63 -3.26
N GLN A 64 -5.24 -7.44 -2.89
CA GLN A 64 -5.05 -7.11 -1.49
C GLN A 64 -6.37 -7.23 -0.73
N PRO A 65 -6.33 -7.74 0.51
CA PRO A 65 -7.53 -7.81 1.32
C PRO A 65 -7.97 -6.43 1.79
N SER A 66 -9.23 -6.33 2.22
CA SER A 66 -9.76 -5.13 2.84
C SER A 66 -10.00 -5.38 4.32
N CYS A 67 -9.81 -4.35 5.14
CA CYS A 67 -10.09 -4.42 6.56
C CYS A 67 -11.60 -4.51 6.79
N ASP A 68 -12.04 -5.52 7.56
CA ASP A 68 -13.46 -5.72 7.84
C ASP A 68 -14.07 -4.57 8.65
N ARG A 69 -13.27 -3.89 9.45
CA ARG A 69 -13.75 -2.79 10.30
C ARG A 69 -13.85 -1.47 9.55
N HIS A 70 -12.93 -1.20 8.62
CA HIS A 70 -12.82 0.11 7.98
C HIS A 70 -13.08 0.07 6.48
N GLY A 71 -13.15 -1.12 5.88
CA GLY A 71 -13.33 -1.25 4.44
C GLY A 71 -12.18 -0.72 3.60
N ARG A 72 -11.02 -0.49 4.21
CA ARG A 72 -9.85 0.05 3.52
C ARG A 72 -8.96 -1.06 2.99
N PRO A 73 -8.33 -0.88 1.81
CA PRO A 73 -7.35 -1.84 1.34
C PRO A 73 -6.20 -1.97 2.34
N MET A 74 -5.82 -3.19 2.66
CA MET A 74 -4.72 -3.47 3.58
C MET A 74 -3.40 -3.51 2.82
N PHE A 75 -2.30 -3.20 3.52
CA PHE A 75 -0.97 -3.22 2.94
C PHE A 75 -0.09 -4.27 3.61
N ILE A 76 0.93 -4.74 2.87
CA ILE A 76 1.86 -5.75 3.35
C ILE A 76 2.84 -5.11 4.34
N ILE A 77 3.02 -5.74 5.50
CA ILE A 77 3.97 -5.28 6.52
C ILE A 77 5.11 -6.26 6.74
N SER A 78 4.96 -7.52 6.36
CA SER A 78 6.04 -8.49 6.50
C SER A 78 5.83 -9.68 5.56
N LEU A 79 6.94 -10.34 5.25
CA LEU A 79 6.96 -11.55 4.45
C LEU A 79 7.83 -12.59 5.18
N ASP A 80 7.24 -13.76 5.47
CA ASP A 80 7.98 -14.91 5.99
C ASP A 80 8.18 -15.90 4.84
N ARG A 81 9.40 -15.93 4.30
CA ARG A 81 9.71 -16.77 3.14
C ARG A 81 9.76 -18.25 3.47
N GLN A 82 10.09 -18.59 4.72
CA GLN A 82 10.17 -19.99 5.14
C GLN A 82 8.79 -20.63 5.21
N ARG A 83 7.79 -19.86 5.67
CA ARG A 83 6.41 -20.33 5.80
C ARG A 83 5.53 -19.91 4.64
N ASN A 84 6.06 -19.09 3.74
CA ASN A 84 5.34 -18.50 2.62
C ASN A 84 4.11 -17.71 3.10
N HIS A 85 4.28 -16.94 4.17
CA HIS A 85 3.23 -16.12 4.77
C HIS A 85 3.46 -14.66 4.49
N VAL A 86 2.40 -13.96 4.09
CA VAL A 86 2.38 -12.50 3.92
C VAL A 86 1.41 -11.93 4.94
N THR A 87 1.87 -10.97 5.74
CA THR A 87 1.04 -10.31 6.74
C THR A 87 0.60 -8.94 6.26
N TYR A 88 -0.69 -8.67 6.35
CA TYR A 88 -1.32 -7.42 5.96
C TYR A 88 -1.79 -6.63 7.17
N ALA A 89 -1.82 -5.30 7.06
CA ALA A 89 -2.31 -4.39 8.09
C ALA A 89 -3.23 -3.35 7.48
N CYS A 90 -4.17 -2.87 8.30
CA CYS A 90 -5.06 -1.78 7.92
C CYS A 90 -4.32 -0.44 7.95
N PRO A 91 -4.55 0.47 6.98
CA PRO A 91 -3.90 1.78 6.97
C PRO A 91 -4.44 2.79 8.00
N GLU A 92 -5.55 2.49 8.67
CA GLU A 92 -6.10 3.37 9.70
C GLU A 92 -5.19 3.43 10.92
N PRO A 93 -4.90 4.64 11.46
CA PRO A 93 -3.89 4.79 12.52
C PRO A 93 -4.13 3.97 13.79
N ASP A 94 -5.39 3.80 14.18
CA ASP A 94 -5.73 3.12 15.44
C ASP A 94 -6.18 1.67 15.25
N CYS A 95 -6.03 1.14 14.04
CA CYS A 95 -6.48 -0.22 13.74
C CYS A 95 -5.37 -1.23 14.01
N SER A 96 -5.68 -2.26 14.79
CA SER A 96 -4.75 -3.34 15.09
C SER A 96 -5.04 -4.61 14.29
N GLU A 97 -5.97 -4.54 13.35
CA GLU A 97 -6.31 -5.70 12.54
C GLU A 97 -5.14 -6.18 11.69
N ARG A 98 -4.94 -7.48 11.67
CA ARG A 98 -3.90 -8.13 10.88
C ARG A 98 -4.50 -9.32 10.14
N LEU A 99 -4.00 -9.59 8.94
CA LEU A 99 -4.39 -10.73 8.14
C LEU A 99 -3.16 -11.41 7.58
N VAL A 100 -3.09 -12.74 7.72
CA VAL A 100 -1.98 -13.52 7.19
C VAL A 100 -2.52 -14.39 6.04
N ARG A 101 -1.81 -14.34 4.91
CA ARG A 101 -2.12 -15.20 3.75
C ARG A 101 -0.92 -16.03 3.38
N THR A 102 -1.19 -17.23 2.91
CA THR A 102 -0.16 -18.12 2.36
C THR A 102 -0.08 -18.02 0.84
#